data_c9f1337cf4aa261d7b84e581c607475e
#
_entry.id   c9f1337cf4aa261d7b84e581c607475e
#
_cell.length_a   1.000
_cell.length_b   1.000
_cell.length_c   1.000
_cell.angle_alpha   90.00
_cell.angle_beta   90.00
_cell.angle_gamma   90.00
#
_symmetry.space_group_name_H-M   'P 1'
#
loop_
_entity.id
_entity.type
_entity.pdbx_description
1 polymer ?
#
loop_
_entity_poly.entity_id
_entity_poly.type
_entity_poly.pdbx_seq_one_letter_code
_entity_poly.pdbx_strand_id
1 'polypeptide(L)'
;MKMTRILVFLMLLLAGRAWGQALPSPSLNIDTYIHQSWDSLSRSMSECASLVDPKVTTRPLLYLPYGAPTPVQLLRLRTQCKVEIAHLPHRITHLGDVKESQIPRPGLLYLPNRYVVPGGRFNEMFGWDSYFIILGLLRDGRVDLARGMVENFFYEIENYGAVLNANRTYFLTRSQPPLLSSMIRAVYDAEIARDPSAANRARQKEWLIHAYSYARRDHDFWLSDFHRAGQTGLQRYFDIGEGPVPDIADHSSYYIDVIRWLVSHPEVHTNYLIAAPEHPSPAEQAALAKTSCDASHSVVCSLAWFHGYRLTRDFYKGDRSVRESGFDITFRFGPFSGSTHHFAALGLNSLLYKYERDLADIAAMINQPAEAAQWNKEAEDRRRLINKYLWNPGKGMFFDYDVITNQQSDYVYATIFYPLWTGLATPEQAKAIDSHLGLLDKPGGLATSTYDSGLQWDLPFGWAPLNWFAADGLLKYAFTEDARRVATEFTHTIRASYEKEGTIHEKYNVETGSSNVQLIAGYKNVIGFGWTNAVYVEMEHLLNGH
;
A
#
# COMPACT_ATOMS: atom_id res chain seq x y z
N MET A 1 61.48 -1.77 -15.73
CA MET A 1 60.25 -2.57 -15.90
C MET A 1 59.45 -2.55 -14.60
N LYS A 2 58.91 -1.40 -14.18
CA LYS A 2 58.00 -1.23 -13.00
C LYS A 2 57.31 0.14 -13.10
N MET A 3 56.42 0.31 -14.07
CA MET A 3 55.57 1.50 -14.15
C MET A 3 54.38 1.25 -15.09
N THR A 4 53.55 0.23 -14.81
CA THR A 4 52.33 0.01 -15.64
C THR A 4 51.22 -0.70 -14.84
N ARG A 5 51.18 -0.55 -13.49
CA ARG A 5 50.10 -1.17 -12.68
C ARG A 5 49.29 -0.22 -11.79
N ILE A 6 49.50 1.09 -11.89
CA ILE A 6 48.78 2.08 -11.05
C ILE A 6 47.64 2.79 -11.80
N LEU A 7 47.54 2.70 -13.13
CA LEU A 7 46.49 3.41 -13.89
C LEU A 7 45.19 2.62 -14.11
N VAL A 8 45.11 1.35 -13.73
CA VAL A 8 43.90 0.53 -13.92
C VAL A 8 42.95 0.58 -12.72
N PHE A 9 43.42 1.05 -11.55
CA PHE A 9 42.55 1.10 -10.34
C PHE A 9 41.77 2.41 -10.17
N LEU A 10 42.06 3.44 -10.96
CA LEU A 10 41.33 4.73 -10.90
C LEU A 10 40.20 4.86 -11.93
N MET A 11 40.06 3.95 -12.90
CA MET A 11 38.96 3.95 -13.89
C MET A 11 37.78 3.07 -13.52
N LEU A 12 37.84 2.28 -12.44
CA LEU A 12 36.72 1.45 -11.96
C LEU A 12 35.84 2.13 -10.89
N LEU A 13 36.19 3.36 -10.49
CA LEU A 13 35.40 4.16 -9.52
C LEU A 13 34.46 5.19 -10.17
N LEU A 14 34.38 5.25 -11.50
CA LEU A 14 33.51 6.20 -12.22
C LEU A 14 32.34 5.56 -12.97
N ALA A 15 32.13 4.25 -12.88
CA ALA A 15 31.07 3.53 -13.59
C ALA A 15 29.92 3.07 -12.67
N GLY A 16 29.62 3.78 -11.59
CA GLY A 16 28.60 3.40 -10.62
C GLY A 16 27.81 4.55 -10.03
N ARG A 17 27.61 5.66 -10.75
CA ARG A 17 26.58 6.62 -10.35
C ARG A 17 25.25 6.15 -10.90
N ALA A 18 24.61 5.22 -10.19
CA ALA A 18 23.17 4.97 -10.30
C ALA A 18 22.42 6.28 -10.03
N TRP A 19 21.54 6.66 -10.91
CA TRP A 19 20.77 7.92 -10.90
C TRP A 19 19.59 7.86 -9.90
N GLY A 20 19.80 7.38 -8.68
CA GLY A 20 18.91 7.59 -7.54
C GLY A 20 19.62 8.52 -6.56
N GLN A 21 18.92 9.38 -5.85
CA GLN A 21 19.53 10.11 -4.74
C GLN A 21 20.06 9.07 -3.75
N ALA A 22 21.35 9.17 -3.42
CA ALA A 22 21.97 8.23 -2.48
C ALA A 22 21.29 8.37 -1.11
N LEU A 23 21.04 7.23 -0.46
CA LEU A 23 20.59 7.23 0.94
C LEU A 23 21.63 7.96 1.83
N PRO A 24 21.22 8.51 2.98
CA PRO A 24 22.13 9.15 3.93
C PRO A 24 23.26 8.23 4.37
N SER A 25 24.34 8.83 4.89
CA SER A 25 25.48 8.06 5.38
C SER A 25 25.10 7.10 6.50
N PRO A 26 25.55 5.84 6.47
CA PRO A 26 25.31 4.86 7.54
C PRO A 26 26.02 5.18 8.87
N SER A 27 26.88 6.18 8.91
CA SER A 27 27.58 6.63 10.14
C SER A 27 26.78 7.64 10.97
N LEU A 28 25.60 8.04 10.52
CA LEU A 28 24.72 8.95 11.25
C LEU A 28 24.03 8.23 12.42
N ASN A 29 23.58 8.97 13.43
CA ASN A 29 22.59 8.42 14.34
C ASN A 29 21.26 8.22 13.60
N ILE A 30 20.42 7.31 14.10
CA ILE A 30 19.20 6.88 13.39
C ILE A 30 18.23 8.04 13.14
N ASP A 31 18.09 8.97 14.08
CA ASP A 31 17.16 10.11 13.94
C ASP A 31 17.63 11.05 12.83
N THR A 32 18.92 11.36 12.79
CA THR A 32 19.53 12.17 11.71
C THR A 32 19.42 11.46 10.37
N TYR A 33 19.63 10.15 10.34
CA TYR A 33 19.45 9.34 9.13
C TYR A 33 18.01 9.43 8.60
N ILE A 34 17.01 9.27 9.46
CA ILE A 34 15.59 9.37 9.10
C ILE A 34 15.28 10.77 8.57
N HIS A 35 15.68 11.81 9.29
CA HIS A 35 15.45 13.19 8.89
C HIS A 35 16.02 13.51 7.50
N GLN A 36 17.24 13.04 7.19
CA GLN A 36 17.86 13.22 5.88
C GLN A 36 17.29 12.29 4.81
N SER A 37 16.70 11.15 5.20
CA SER A 37 16.08 10.21 4.27
C SER A 37 14.90 10.82 3.54
N TRP A 38 14.16 11.75 4.14
CA TRP A 38 13.05 12.44 3.48
C TRP A 38 13.48 13.20 2.23
N ASP A 39 14.65 13.82 2.23
CA ASP A 39 15.19 14.49 1.06
C ASP A 39 15.61 13.48 -0.02
N SER A 40 16.27 12.39 0.38
CA SER A 40 16.70 11.31 -0.52
C SER A 40 15.51 10.57 -1.17
N LEU A 41 14.40 10.44 -0.46
CA LEU A 41 13.17 9.79 -0.92
C LEU A 41 12.20 10.77 -1.63
N SER A 42 12.49 12.07 -1.60
CA SER A 42 11.64 13.06 -2.28
C SER A 42 11.76 12.96 -3.80
N ARG A 43 10.63 13.10 -4.48
CA ARG A 43 10.54 13.14 -5.95
C ARG A 43 9.74 14.38 -6.38
N SER A 44 10.10 14.87 -7.58
CA SER A 44 9.37 15.95 -8.23
C SER A 44 9.32 15.69 -9.74
N MET A 45 8.15 15.85 -10.33
CA MET A 45 8.00 15.72 -11.79
C MET A 45 8.72 16.82 -12.57
N SER A 46 9.37 17.76 -11.89
CA SER A 46 10.24 18.80 -12.50
C SER A 46 11.73 18.42 -12.50
N GLU A 47 12.09 17.21 -12.04
CA GLU A 47 13.48 16.74 -11.89
C GLU A 47 13.74 15.46 -12.67
N CYS A 48 14.88 15.39 -13.40
CA CYS A 48 15.25 14.22 -14.18
C CYS A 48 15.35 12.95 -13.33
N ALA A 49 15.92 13.02 -12.12
CA ALA A 49 16.10 11.89 -11.22
C ALA A 49 14.77 11.22 -10.82
N SER A 50 13.68 11.98 -10.82
CA SER A 50 12.35 11.47 -10.50
C SER A 50 11.65 10.80 -11.69
N LEU A 51 12.08 11.06 -12.91
CA LEU A 51 11.46 10.56 -14.14
C LEU A 51 12.22 9.40 -14.77
N VAL A 52 13.55 9.35 -14.57
CA VAL A 52 14.38 8.25 -15.05
C VAL A 52 14.23 7.08 -14.07
N ASP A 53 13.55 6.03 -14.54
CA ASP A 53 13.33 4.83 -13.73
C ASP A 53 14.44 3.80 -13.99
N PRO A 54 15.27 3.47 -13.02
CA PRO A 54 16.35 2.49 -13.18
C PRO A 54 15.85 1.06 -13.40
N LYS A 55 14.58 0.79 -13.11
CA LYS A 55 13.94 -0.51 -13.35
C LYS A 55 13.54 -0.73 -14.80
N VAL A 56 13.49 0.36 -15.60
CA VAL A 56 13.01 0.33 -16.98
C VAL A 56 14.17 0.59 -17.94
N THR A 57 14.46 -0.36 -18.81
CA THR A 57 15.53 -0.26 -19.81
C THR A 57 15.14 0.60 -21.02
N THR A 58 13.86 0.95 -21.15
CA THR A 58 13.35 1.80 -22.22
C THR A 58 13.38 3.28 -21.84
N ARG A 59 13.20 4.16 -22.84
CA ARG A 59 13.12 5.60 -22.63
C ARG A 59 12.04 5.95 -21.59
N PRO A 60 12.31 6.81 -20.59
CA PRO A 60 11.33 7.21 -19.58
C PRO A 60 10.09 7.85 -20.23
N LEU A 61 8.91 7.49 -19.74
CA LEU A 61 7.63 7.96 -20.25
C LEU A 61 6.77 8.53 -19.12
N LEU A 62 6.29 9.75 -19.33
CA LEU A 62 5.38 10.45 -18.43
C LEU A 62 4.06 10.72 -19.15
N TYR A 63 2.96 10.30 -18.54
CA TYR A 63 1.61 10.57 -19.01
C TYR A 63 1.00 11.77 -18.29
N LEU A 64 0.46 12.68 -19.07
CA LEU A 64 -0.42 13.76 -18.62
C LEU A 64 -1.88 13.34 -18.76
N PRO A 65 -2.80 13.92 -17.98
CA PRO A 65 -4.23 13.76 -18.22
C PRO A 65 -4.63 14.14 -19.66
N TYR A 66 -5.70 13.54 -20.13
CA TYR A 66 -6.22 13.86 -21.47
C TYR A 66 -6.51 15.34 -21.64
N GLY A 67 -5.96 15.95 -22.70
CA GLY A 67 -6.17 17.34 -23.03
C GLY A 67 -5.51 18.36 -22.09
N ALA A 68 -4.79 17.92 -21.06
CA ALA A 68 -4.09 18.82 -20.17
C ALA A 68 -2.94 19.54 -20.89
N PRO A 69 -2.70 20.85 -20.65
CA PRO A 69 -1.54 21.54 -21.20
C PRO A 69 -0.24 20.95 -20.63
N THR A 70 0.78 20.84 -21.47
CA THR A 70 2.10 20.40 -20.98
C THR A 70 2.74 21.51 -20.15
N PRO A 71 3.01 21.30 -18.84
CA PRO A 71 3.70 22.27 -18.02
C PRO A 71 5.05 22.69 -18.60
N VAL A 72 5.38 23.98 -18.55
CA VAL A 72 6.61 24.53 -19.18
C VAL A 72 7.88 23.84 -18.66
N GLN A 73 7.94 23.52 -17.38
CA GLN A 73 9.07 22.80 -16.78
C GLN A 73 9.29 21.42 -17.44
N LEU A 74 8.24 20.72 -17.84
CA LEU A 74 8.35 19.41 -18.50
C LEU A 74 8.92 19.50 -19.91
N LEU A 75 8.74 20.62 -20.60
CA LEU A 75 9.32 20.84 -21.93
C LEU A 75 10.85 20.85 -21.88
N ARG A 76 11.44 21.37 -20.80
CA ARG A 76 12.89 21.32 -20.58
C ARG A 76 13.39 19.90 -20.34
N LEU A 77 12.63 19.10 -19.59
CA LEU A 77 13.00 17.72 -19.26
C LEU A 77 12.99 16.79 -20.48
N ARG A 78 12.18 17.06 -21.50
CA ARG A 78 12.23 16.32 -22.79
C ARG A 78 13.63 16.30 -23.38
N THR A 79 14.32 17.44 -23.31
CA THR A 79 15.68 17.59 -23.87
C THR A 79 16.74 17.11 -22.89
N GLN A 80 16.64 17.50 -21.61
CA GLN A 80 17.65 17.20 -20.59
C GLN A 80 17.71 15.72 -20.21
N CYS A 81 16.56 15.07 -20.02
CA CYS A 81 16.46 13.69 -19.54
C CYS A 81 16.02 12.72 -20.63
N LYS A 82 15.77 13.17 -21.85
CA LYS A 82 15.20 12.37 -22.95
C LYS A 82 13.86 11.73 -22.57
N VAL A 83 13.10 12.35 -21.66
CA VAL A 83 11.76 11.88 -21.26
C VAL A 83 10.79 12.05 -22.41
N GLU A 84 10.01 11.02 -22.68
CA GLU A 84 8.86 11.10 -23.56
C GLU A 84 7.65 11.58 -22.75
N ILE A 85 6.87 12.52 -23.30
CA ILE A 85 5.66 13.05 -22.67
C ILE A 85 4.50 12.68 -23.58
N ALA A 86 3.55 11.93 -23.05
CA ALA A 86 2.33 11.52 -23.72
C ALA A 86 1.10 12.01 -22.95
N HIS A 87 -0.07 11.90 -23.54
CA HIS A 87 -1.36 12.15 -22.89
C HIS A 87 -2.13 10.83 -22.80
N LEU A 88 -2.94 10.70 -21.76
CA LEU A 88 -3.89 9.61 -21.67
C LEU A 88 -4.85 9.65 -22.88
N PRO A 89 -5.33 8.50 -23.37
CA PRO A 89 -6.09 8.43 -24.62
C PRO A 89 -7.44 9.13 -24.55
N HIS A 90 -8.03 9.25 -23.38
CA HIS A 90 -9.26 10.02 -23.12
C HIS A 90 -9.36 10.41 -21.63
N ARG A 91 -10.35 11.24 -21.30
CA ARG A 91 -10.61 11.67 -19.93
C ARG A 91 -11.00 10.47 -19.06
N ILE A 92 -10.42 10.42 -17.85
CA ILE A 92 -10.78 9.46 -16.82
C ILE A 92 -11.68 10.16 -15.79
N THR A 93 -12.81 9.55 -15.50
CA THR A 93 -13.75 9.95 -14.45
C THR A 93 -13.89 8.88 -13.38
N HIS A 94 -13.65 7.61 -13.76
CA HIS A 94 -13.66 6.45 -12.89
C HIS A 94 -12.50 5.50 -13.26
N LEU A 95 -12.02 4.73 -12.31
CA LEU A 95 -11.07 3.67 -12.61
C LEU A 95 -11.65 2.72 -13.67
N GLY A 96 -10.78 2.29 -14.61
CA GLY A 96 -11.16 1.42 -15.73
C GLY A 96 -11.74 2.13 -16.96
N ASP A 97 -11.95 3.44 -16.92
CA ASP A 97 -12.29 4.19 -18.14
C ASP A 97 -11.21 4.02 -19.21
N VAL A 98 -9.93 4.00 -18.80
CA VAL A 98 -8.81 3.64 -19.67
C VAL A 98 -8.41 2.19 -19.39
N LYS A 99 -8.47 1.35 -20.42
CA LYS A 99 -8.03 -0.04 -20.35
C LYS A 99 -6.51 -0.12 -20.56
N GLU A 100 -5.87 -1.11 -19.95
CA GLU A 100 -4.44 -1.39 -20.14
C GLU A 100 -4.08 -1.52 -21.63
N SER A 101 -4.96 -2.14 -22.44
CA SER A 101 -4.80 -2.28 -23.89
C SER A 101 -4.75 -0.96 -24.68
N GLN A 102 -5.19 0.15 -24.10
CA GLN A 102 -5.14 1.48 -24.71
C GLN A 102 -3.85 2.24 -24.36
N ILE A 103 -3.03 1.69 -23.49
CA ILE A 103 -1.74 2.25 -23.09
C ILE A 103 -0.62 1.51 -23.83
N PRO A 104 0.00 2.11 -24.85
CA PRO A 104 0.98 1.43 -25.70
C PRO A 104 2.22 0.96 -24.92
N ARG A 105 2.59 1.68 -23.87
CA ARG A 105 3.74 1.39 -23.01
C ARG A 105 3.50 1.97 -21.61
N PRO A 106 3.76 1.20 -20.53
CA PRO A 106 3.62 1.72 -19.17
C PRO A 106 4.52 2.93 -18.91
N GLY A 107 4.01 3.90 -18.14
CA GLY A 107 4.74 5.11 -17.76
C GLY A 107 4.21 5.70 -16.45
N LEU A 108 4.96 6.67 -15.91
CA LEU A 108 4.52 7.44 -14.75
C LEU A 108 3.31 8.31 -15.11
N LEU A 109 2.43 8.52 -14.16
CA LEU A 109 1.35 9.50 -14.22
C LEU A 109 1.80 10.80 -13.53
N TYR A 110 1.54 11.92 -14.15
CA TYR A 110 1.96 13.24 -13.66
C TYR A 110 1.28 13.61 -12.33
N LEU A 111 2.10 14.10 -11.39
CA LEU A 111 1.67 14.72 -10.14
C LEU A 111 2.25 16.13 -10.02
N PRO A 112 1.46 17.13 -9.59
CA PRO A 112 1.90 18.54 -9.58
C PRO A 112 2.85 18.88 -8.44
N ASN A 113 2.70 18.24 -7.26
CA ASN A 113 3.49 18.58 -6.08
C ASN A 113 4.63 17.58 -5.86
N ARG A 114 5.66 18.00 -5.12
CA ARG A 114 6.70 17.11 -4.61
C ARG A 114 6.08 16.08 -3.67
N TYR A 115 6.62 14.86 -3.66
CA TYR A 115 6.16 13.75 -2.83
C TYR A 115 7.31 12.86 -2.39
N VAL A 116 7.07 12.02 -1.39
CA VAL A 116 8.03 11.02 -0.88
C VAL A 116 7.62 9.64 -1.36
N VAL A 117 8.60 8.88 -1.85
CA VAL A 117 8.41 7.48 -2.31
C VAL A 117 8.68 6.50 -1.17
N PRO A 118 8.11 5.26 -1.22
CA PRO A 118 8.29 4.26 -0.17
C PRO A 118 9.75 3.88 0.09
N GLY A 119 10.57 3.81 -0.94
CA GLY A 119 11.97 3.43 -0.85
C GLY A 119 12.77 3.90 -2.06
N GLY A 120 14.10 3.95 -1.94
CA GLY A 120 14.97 4.58 -2.94
C GLY A 120 14.88 4.00 -4.36
N ARG A 121 14.38 2.77 -4.51
CA ARG A 121 14.17 2.14 -5.82
C ARG A 121 12.89 2.61 -6.55
N PHE A 122 12.01 3.35 -5.87
CA PHE A 122 10.72 3.79 -6.41
C PHE A 122 10.78 5.22 -6.93
N ASN A 123 10.00 5.50 -7.95
CA ASN A 123 9.70 6.83 -8.43
C ASN A 123 8.21 7.18 -8.30
N GLU A 124 7.42 6.23 -7.85
CA GLU A 124 5.97 6.35 -7.67
C GLU A 124 5.62 6.79 -6.24
N MET A 125 4.60 7.62 -6.09
CA MET A 125 3.90 7.88 -4.83
C MET A 125 2.85 6.79 -4.64
N PHE A 126 2.90 6.09 -3.51
CA PHE A 126 1.96 5.01 -3.20
C PHE A 126 0.85 5.49 -2.26
N GLY A 127 -0.34 4.91 -2.39
CA GLY A 127 -1.54 5.35 -1.67
C GLY A 127 -1.38 5.25 -0.15
N TRP A 128 -1.43 4.06 0.42
CA TRP A 128 -1.45 3.88 1.88
C TRP A 128 -0.10 4.13 2.56
N ASP A 129 1.03 3.88 1.85
CA ASP A 129 2.38 4.22 2.33
C ASP A 129 2.49 5.68 2.72
N SER A 130 1.84 6.55 1.90
CA SER A 130 1.84 7.99 2.12
C SER A 130 1.23 8.39 3.45
N TYR A 131 0.28 7.64 4.01
CA TYR A 131 -0.27 7.93 5.34
C TYR A 131 0.82 7.91 6.41
N PHE A 132 1.59 6.84 6.48
CA PHE A 132 2.66 6.69 7.47
C PHE A 132 3.77 7.70 7.21
N ILE A 133 4.19 7.85 5.96
CA ILE A 133 5.20 8.84 5.55
C ILE A 133 4.77 10.25 5.97
N ILE A 134 3.51 10.63 5.76
CA ILE A 134 2.96 11.92 6.20
C ILE A 134 3.10 12.09 7.71
N LEU A 135 2.80 11.07 8.53
CA LEU A 135 3.00 11.17 9.98
C LEU A 135 4.46 11.51 10.32
N GLY A 136 5.44 10.79 9.75
CA GLY A 136 6.86 11.07 9.96
C GLY A 136 7.28 12.46 9.47
N LEU A 137 6.79 12.91 8.32
CA LEU A 137 7.05 14.26 7.80
C LEU A 137 6.50 15.35 8.73
N LEU A 138 5.32 15.15 9.30
CA LEU A 138 4.72 16.09 10.25
C LEU A 138 5.50 16.16 11.55
N ARG A 139 6.03 15.04 12.04
CA ARG A 139 6.97 15.03 13.19
C ARG A 139 8.24 15.83 12.92
N ASP A 140 8.77 15.73 11.71
CA ASP A 140 9.94 16.47 11.27
C ASP A 140 9.64 17.93 10.85
N GLY A 141 8.42 18.41 11.07
CA GLY A 141 7.99 19.78 10.74
C GLY A 141 7.87 20.07 9.24
N ARG A 142 7.89 19.03 8.37
CA ARG A 142 7.79 19.15 6.91
C ARG A 142 6.33 19.23 6.44
N VAL A 143 5.55 20.08 7.06
CA VAL A 143 4.09 20.19 6.87
C VAL A 143 3.73 20.49 5.41
N ASP A 144 4.49 21.38 4.73
CA ASP A 144 4.21 21.76 3.34
C ASP A 144 4.41 20.57 2.38
N LEU A 145 5.40 19.71 2.62
CA LEU A 145 5.61 18.48 1.83
C LEU A 145 4.48 17.49 2.07
N ALA A 146 4.10 17.26 3.32
CA ALA A 146 2.97 16.38 3.68
C ALA A 146 1.65 16.86 3.03
N ARG A 147 1.39 18.18 3.07
CA ARG A 147 0.23 18.79 2.42
C ARG A 147 0.26 18.58 0.90
N GLY A 148 1.42 18.78 0.26
CA GLY A 148 1.58 18.56 -1.18
C GLY A 148 1.27 17.11 -1.59
N MET A 149 1.60 16.12 -0.74
CA MET A 149 1.24 14.72 -0.98
C MET A 149 -0.27 14.51 -0.92
N VAL A 150 -0.97 15.10 0.06
CA VAL A 150 -2.45 15.04 0.12
C VAL A 150 -3.07 15.70 -1.12
N GLU A 151 -2.57 16.86 -1.54
CA GLU A 151 -3.07 17.55 -2.73
C GLU A 151 -2.78 16.79 -4.04
N ASN A 152 -1.73 15.96 -4.08
CA ASN A 152 -1.51 15.02 -5.17
C ASN A 152 -2.62 13.96 -5.26
N PHE A 153 -3.15 13.46 -4.13
CA PHE A 153 -4.31 12.56 -4.14
C PHE A 153 -5.59 13.25 -4.63
N PHE A 154 -5.78 14.53 -4.32
CA PHE A 154 -6.89 15.30 -4.92
C PHE A 154 -6.72 15.36 -6.44
N TYR A 155 -5.49 15.57 -6.91
CA TYR A 155 -5.19 15.56 -8.34
C TYR A 155 -5.44 14.19 -8.98
N GLU A 156 -5.10 13.07 -8.30
CA GLU A 156 -5.40 11.72 -8.79
C GLU A 156 -6.90 11.48 -8.91
N ILE A 157 -7.68 11.82 -7.89
CA ILE A 157 -9.15 11.69 -7.91
C ILE A 157 -9.76 12.51 -9.07
N GLU A 158 -9.26 13.73 -9.31
CA GLU A 158 -9.78 14.62 -10.37
C GLU A 158 -9.42 14.14 -11.77
N ASN A 159 -8.22 13.59 -11.96
CA ASN A 159 -7.67 13.34 -13.28
C ASN A 159 -7.54 11.85 -13.63
N TYR A 160 -7.53 10.97 -12.62
CA TYR A 160 -7.34 9.52 -12.79
C TYR A 160 -8.46 8.69 -12.15
N GLY A 161 -9.47 9.36 -11.55
CA GLY A 161 -10.72 8.76 -11.10
C GLY A 161 -10.75 8.23 -9.67
N ALA A 162 -9.61 8.04 -9.00
CA ALA A 162 -9.49 7.61 -7.61
C ALA A 162 -8.09 7.89 -7.07
N VAL A 163 -7.86 7.69 -5.76
CA VAL A 163 -6.52 7.46 -5.20
C VAL A 163 -6.00 6.15 -5.79
N LEU A 164 -4.88 6.22 -6.51
CA LEU A 164 -4.30 5.05 -7.15
C LEU A 164 -3.44 4.23 -6.19
N ASN A 165 -3.24 2.95 -6.50
CA ASN A 165 -2.22 2.13 -5.82
C ASN A 165 -0.86 2.85 -5.85
N ALA A 166 -0.48 3.37 -7.03
CA ALA A 166 0.59 4.35 -7.21
C ALA A 166 0.42 5.08 -8.54
N ASN A 167 1.08 6.22 -8.74
CA ASN A 167 0.95 7.04 -9.94
C ASN A 167 1.68 6.47 -11.17
N ARG A 168 1.24 5.28 -11.62
CA ARG A 168 1.71 4.64 -12.85
C ARG A 168 0.55 4.06 -13.64
N THR A 169 0.64 4.04 -14.96
CA THR A 169 -0.48 3.69 -15.85
C THR A 169 -1.07 2.32 -15.63
N TYR A 170 -0.29 1.32 -15.22
CA TYR A 170 -0.84 -0.02 -14.94
C TYR A 170 -1.60 -0.11 -13.60
N PHE A 171 -1.63 0.96 -12.81
CA PHE A 171 -2.47 1.10 -11.62
C PHE A 171 -3.80 1.83 -11.87
N LEU A 172 -4.14 2.13 -13.12
CA LEU A 172 -5.44 2.74 -13.48
C LEU A 172 -6.64 1.79 -13.28
N THR A 173 -6.44 0.65 -12.66
CA THR A 173 -7.46 -0.36 -12.38
C THR A 173 -7.64 -0.66 -10.89
N ARG A 174 -6.77 -0.11 -10.00
CA ARG A 174 -6.84 -0.39 -8.55
C ARG A 174 -6.35 0.76 -7.69
N SER A 175 -6.93 0.82 -6.50
CA SER A 175 -6.56 1.73 -5.42
C SER A 175 -5.64 1.06 -4.38
N GLN A 176 -5.54 1.66 -3.20
CA GLN A 176 -4.93 1.11 -1.97
C GLN A 176 -5.81 1.45 -0.76
N PRO A 177 -5.57 0.85 0.44
CA PRO A 177 -6.42 1.03 1.61
C PRO A 177 -6.79 2.49 1.90
N PRO A 178 -8.08 2.79 2.21
CA PRO A 178 -8.62 4.15 2.28
C PRO A 178 -8.15 4.90 3.53
N LEU A 179 -7.11 5.69 3.40
CA LEU A 179 -6.52 6.49 4.47
C LEU A 179 -6.50 8.00 4.19
N LEU A 180 -7.11 8.45 3.07
CA LEU A 180 -7.07 9.86 2.67
C LEU A 180 -7.72 10.78 3.72
N SER A 181 -8.84 10.38 4.34
CA SER A 181 -9.47 11.18 5.40
C SER A 181 -8.55 11.39 6.60
N SER A 182 -7.82 10.35 7.00
CA SER A 182 -6.84 10.41 8.09
C SER A 182 -5.63 11.29 7.73
N MET A 183 -5.17 11.25 6.46
CA MET A 183 -4.10 12.13 5.97
C MET A 183 -4.54 13.60 5.99
N ILE A 184 -5.77 13.90 5.54
CA ILE A 184 -6.35 15.24 5.58
C ILE A 184 -6.41 15.77 7.03
N ARG A 185 -6.89 14.94 7.97
CA ARG A 185 -6.97 15.30 9.38
C ARG A 185 -5.59 15.58 9.97
N ALA A 186 -4.61 14.71 9.74
CA ALA A 186 -3.26 14.88 10.26
C ALA A 186 -2.60 16.18 9.75
N VAL A 187 -2.73 16.49 8.46
CA VAL A 187 -2.21 17.73 7.88
C VAL A 187 -2.93 18.95 8.43
N TYR A 188 -4.27 18.92 8.53
CA TYR A 188 -5.05 20.03 9.09
C TYR A 188 -4.62 20.33 10.55
N ASP A 189 -4.53 19.30 11.39
CA ASP A 189 -4.17 19.45 12.80
C ASP A 189 -2.74 20.01 12.95
N ALA A 190 -1.80 19.55 12.13
CA ALA A 190 -0.42 20.06 12.10
C ALA A 190 -0.35 21.54 11.65
N GLU A 191 -1.15 21.94 10.64
CA GLU A 191 -1.24 23.34 10.19
C GLU A 191 -1.80 24.26 11.27
N ILE A 192 -2.79 23.80 12.03
CA ILE A 192 -3.34 24.55 13.17
C ILE A 192 -2.35 24.63 14.34
N ALA A 193 -1.61 23.55 14.60
CA ALA A 193 -0.58 23.53 15.63
C ALA A 193 0.60 24.46 15.29
N ARG A 194 1.00 24.50 13.99
CA ARG A 194 2.09 25.35 13.49
C ARG A 194 1.76 26.85 13.62
N ASP A 195 0.52 27.25 13.32
CA ASP A 195 0.04 28.62 13.42
C ASP A 195 -1.41 28.65 13.93
N PRO A 196 -1.64 28.85 15.24
CA PRO A 196 -2.97 28.89 15.84
C PRO A 196 -3.73 30.20 15.63
N SER A 197 -3.26 31.13 14.81
CA SER A 197 -3.91 32.41 14.55
C SER A 197 -5.29 32.25 13.90
N ALA A 198 -6.19 33.23 14.17
CA ALA A 198 -7.52 33.25 13.57
C ALA A 198 -7.46 33.31 12.02
N ALA A 199 -6.47 34.03 11.46
CA ALA A 199 -6.26 34.12 10.03
C ALA A 199 -5.87 32.75 9.42
N ASN A 200 -4.99 31.98 10.09
CA ASN A 200 -4.65 30.64 9.65
C ASN A 200 -5.84 29.69 9.77
N ARG A 201 -6.57 29.70 10.90
CA ARG A 201 -7.77 28.88 11.06
C ARG A 201 -8.79 29.10 9.94
N ALA A 202 -8.97 30.35 9.49
CA ALA A 202 -9.85 30.64 8.37
C ALA A 202 -9.34 30.02 7.05
N ARG A 203 -8.03 30.17 6.74
CA ARG A 203 -7.42 29.55 5.54
C ARG A 203 -7.52 28.03 5.58
N GLN A 204 -7.23 27.42 6.74
CA GLN A 204 -7.28 25.97 6.86
C GLN A 204 -8.72 25.44 6.78
N LYS A 205 -9.71 26.20 7.23
CA LYS A 205 -11.12 25.85 7.04
C LYS A 205 -11.51 25.85 5.54
N GLU A 206 -11.05 26.83 4.76
CA GLU A 206 -11.28 26.85 3.31
C GLU A 206 -10.63 25.63 2.62
N TRP A 207 -9.39 25.32 2.99
CA TRP A 207 -8.72 24.12 2.50
C TRP A 207 -9.48 22.84 2.89
N LEU A 208 -9.99 22.76 4.12
CA LEU A 208 -10.74 21.61 4.61
C LEU A 208 -12.06 21.41 3.86
N ILE A 209 -12.76 22.51 3.48
CA ILE A 209 -13.97 22.45 2.63
C ILE A 209 -13.61 21.81 1.26
N HIS A 210 -12.49 22.23 0.67
CA HIS A 210 -12.00 21.66 -0.58
C HIS A 210 -11.62 20.18 -0.43
N ALA A 211 -10.85 19.84 0.60
CA ALA A 211 -10.42 18.48 0.92
C ALA A 211 -11.61 17.54 1.18
N TYR A 212 -12.65 18.04 1.85
CA TYR A 212 -13.87 17.28 2.12
C TYR A 212 -14.57 16.80 0.85
N SER A 213 -14.58 17.63 -0.20
CA SER A 213 -15.18 17.26 -1.48
C SER A 213 -14.46 16.08 -2.14
N TYR A 214 -13.14 16.00 -2.03
CA TYR A 214 -12.34 14.87 -2.54
C TYR A 214 -12.44 13.65 -1.65
N ALA A 215 -12.45 13.83 -0.33
CA ALA A 215 -12.65 12.73 0.60
C ALA A 215 -14.00 12.02 0.38
N ARG A 216 -15.07 12.76 0.09
CA ARG A 216 -16.37 12.18 -0.27
C ARG A 216 -16.28 11.34 -1.55
N ARG A 217 -15.62 11.85 -2.59
CA ARG A 217 -15.45 11.13 -3.87
C ARG A 217 -14.63 9.86 -3.69
N ASP A 218 -13.59 9.89 -2.85
CA ASP A 218 -12.80 8.71 -2.52
C ASP A 218 -13.61 7.68 -1.72
N HIS A 219 -14.44 8.12 -0.76
CA HIS A 219 -15.36 7.24 -0.06
C HIS A 219 -16.39 6.61 -1.02
N ASP A 220 -16.99 7.39 -1.92
CA ASP A 220 -17.95 6.92 -2.93
C ASP A 220 -17.33 5.85 -3.85
N PHE A 221 -16.04 6.00 -4.21
CA PHE A 221 -15.30 4.98 -4.94
C PHE A 221 -15.30 3.63 -4.21
N TRP A 222 -15.03 3.62 -2.90
CA TRP A 222 -15.00 2.39 -2.10
C TRP A 222 -16.40 1.77 -1.90
N LEU A 223 -17.47 2.52 -2.11
CA LEU A 223 -18.86 2.03 -2.08
C LEU A 223 -19.37 1.55 -3.45
N SER A 224 -18.56 1.61 -4.49
CA SER A 224 -18.94 1.16 -5.84
C SER A 224 -19.34 -0.33 -5.86
N ASP A 225 -20.15 -0.71 -6.86
CA ASP A 225 -20.73 -2.05 -6.97
C ASP A 225 -19.67 -3.17 -6.99
N PHE A 226 -18.53 -2.95 -7.62
CA PHE A 226 -17.47 -3.95 -7.67
C PHE A 226 -16.78 -4.16 -6.31
N HIS A 227 -16.79 -3.18 -5.42
CA HIS A 227 -16.30 -3.33 -4.05
C HIS A 227 -17.30 -3.97 -3.08
N ARG A 228 -18.53 -4.25 -3.50
CA ARG A 228 -19.50 -4.91 -2.61
C ARG A 228 -19.12 -6.34 -2.30
N ALA A 229 -19.06 -6.69 -1.02
CA ALA A 229 -18.83 -8.05 -0.54
C ALA A 229 -20.15 -8.82 -0.48
N GLY A 230 -20.62 -9.32 -1.63
CA GLY A 230 -21.88 -10.06 -1.74
C GLY A 230 -23.07 -9.27 -1.21
N GLN A 231 -23.90 -9.91 -0.35
CA GLN A 231 -25.10 -9.32 0.26
C GLN A 231 -24.88 -8.83 1.69
N THR A 232 -23.61 -8.75 2.14
CA THR A 232 -23.28 -8.38 3.52
C THR A 232 -23.53 -6.90 3.84
N GLY A 233 -23.51 -6.03 2.82
CA GLY A 233 -23.46 -4.58 2.96
C GLY A 233 -22.07 -4.05 3.33
N LEU A 234 -21.07 -4.93 3.40
CA LEU A 234 -19.65 -4.61 3.61
C LEU A 234 -18.90 -4.55 2.28
N GLN A 235 -17.66 -4.07 2.32
CA GLN A 235 -16.79 -3.92 1.17
C GLN A 235 -15.70 -5.00 1.13
N ARG A 236 -15.22 -5.28 -0.09
CA ARG A 236 -14.10 -6.16 -0.42
C ARG A 236 -13.04 -5.41 -1.20
N TYR A 237 -11.83 -5.92 -1.25
CA TYR A 237 -10.83 -5.48 -2.22
C TYR A 237 -11.14 -6.06 -3.60
N PHE A 238 -11.02 -5.24 -4.65
CA PHE A 238 -11.37 -5.66 -6.00
C PHE A 238 -10.69 -4.81 -7.07
N ASP A 239 -9.57 -5.29 -7.61
CA ASP A 239 -8.97 -4.70 -8.82
C ASP A 239 -9.86 -5.00 -10.03
N ILE A 240 -10.31 -3.97 -10.75
CA ILE A 240 -11.18 -4.10 -11.91
C ILE A 240 -10.44 -4.58 -13.17
N GLY A 241 -9.10 -4.57 -13.19
CA GLY A 241 -8.28 -5.14 -14.26
C GLY A 241 -8.44 -6.66 -14.37
N GLU A 242 -7.97 -7.21 -15.46
CA GLU A 242 -8.06 -8.64 -15.78
C GLU A 242 -6.67 -9.24 -15.97
N GLY A 243 -6.57 -10.56 -15.74
CA GLY A 243 -5.34 -11.32 -15.93
C GLY A 243 -4.26 -11.07 -14.88
N PRO A 244 -3.01 -11.43 -15.15
CA PRO A 244 -1.89 -11.25 -14.25
C PRO A 244 -1.64 -9.79 -13.91
N VAL A 245 -1.03 -9.55 -12.75
CA VAL A 245 -0.64 -8.20 -12.38
C VAL A 245 0.54 -7.72 -13.22
N PRO A 246 0.48 -6.52 -13.80
CA PRO A 246 1.53 -6.03 -14.70
C PRO A 246 2.81 -5.62 -13.98
N ASP A 247 2.76 -5.39 -12.68
CA ASP A 247 3.89 -4.96 -11.86
C ASP A 247 4.85 -6.10 -11.46
N ILE A 248 4.48 -7.37 -11.68
CA ILE A 248 5.37 -8.53 -11.52
C ILE A 248 5.83 -9.13 -12.85
N ALA A 249 5.70 -8.42 -13.95
CA ALA A 249 6.10 -8.92 -15.27
C ALA A 249 7.56 -9.40 -15.34
N ASP A 250 8.45 -8.85 -14.50
CA ASP A 250 9.85 -9.28 -14.37
C ASP A 250 10.02 -10.59 -13.58
N HIS A 251 8.94 -11.09 -12.95
CA HIS A 251 8.93 -12.32 -12.17
C HIS A 251 8.09 -13.41 -12.86
N SER A 252 8.39 -13.68 -14.13
CA SER A 252 7.64 -14.61 -14.98
C SER A 252 7.50 -16.02 -14.38
N SER A 253 8.39 -16.43 -13.48
CA SER A 253 8.31 -17.71 -12.77
C SER A 253 7.24 -17.75 -11.69
N TYR A 254 6.77 -16.61 -11.16
CA TYR A 254 5.84 -16.57 -10.03
C TYR A 254 4.58 -17.40 -10.27
N TYR A 255 3.89 -17.19 -11.39
CA TYR A 255 2.66 -17.94 -11.68
C TYR A 255 2.92 -19.42 -11.96
N ILE A 256 4.09 -19.77 -12.51
CA ILE A 256 4.51 -21.17 -12.67
C ILE A 256 4.75 -21.79 -11.29
N ASP A 257 5.38 -21.08 -10.37
CA ASP A 257 5.61 -21.55 -8.99
C ASP A 257 4.29 -21.74 -8.22
N VAL A 258 3.32 -20.84 -8.43
CA VAL A 258 1.95 -21.00 -7.88
C VAL A 258 1.31 -22.30 -8.40
N ILE A 259 1.34 -22.53 -9.72
CA ILE A 259 0.77 -23.77 -10.31
C ILE A 259 1.50 -25.00 -9.75
N ARG A 260 2.83 -24.96 -9.68
CA ARG A 260 3.65 -26.05 -9.14
C ARG A 260 3.26 -26.38 -7.70
N TRP A 261 3.10 -25.35 -6.87
CA TRP A 261 2.68 -25.52 -5.48
C TRP A 261 1.29 -26.12 -5.39
N LEU A 262 0.31 -25.62 -6.12
CA LEU A 262 -1.07 -26.14 -6.14
C LEU A 262 -1.13 -27.59 -6.61
N VAL A 263 -0.37 -27.98 -7.63
CA VAL A 263 -0.29 -29.37 -8.12
C VAL A 263 0.34 -30.29 -7.07
N SER A 264 1.28 -29.80 -6.27
CA SER A 264 1.94 -30.59 -5.22
C SER A 264 1.16 -30.65 -3.89
N HIS A 265 0.07 -29.88 -3.75
CA HIS A 265 -0.80 -29.83 -2.57
C HIS A 265 -2.28 -30.08 -2.95
N PRO A 266 -2.61 -31.27 -3.47
CA PRO A 266 -3.96 -31.59 -3.92
C PRO A 266 -4.99 -31.63 -2.80
N GLU A 267 -4.55 -31.73 -1.53
CA GLU A 267 -5.39 -31.63 -0.33
C GLU A 267 -5.95 -30.21 -0.11
N VAL A 268 -5.33 -29.21 -0.72
CA VAL A 268 -5.82 -27.84 -0.70
C VAL A 268 -6.84 -27.68 -1.83
N HIS A 269 -8.10 -27.90 -1.50
CA HIS A 269 -9.19 -27.82 -2.48
C HIS A 269 -9.45 -26.38 -2.92
N THR A 270 -8.98 -26.02 -4.12
CA THR A 270 -9.23 -24.71 -4.73
C THR A 270 -9.72 -24.87 -6.18
N ASN A 271 -10.42 -23.87 -6.68
CA ASN A 271 -10.83 -23.78 -8.09
C ASN A 271 -9.82 -22.96 -8.92
N TYR A 272 -8.55 -22.94 -8.53
CA TYR A 272 -7.54 -22.08 -9.17
C TYR A 272 -6.91 -22.68 -10.41
N LEU A 273 -6.99 -23.99 -10.60
CA LEU A 273 -6.40 -24.69 -11.72
C LEU A 273 -7.43 -25.05 -12.80
N ILE A 274 -7.06 -24.84 -14.05
CA ILE A 274 -7.77 -25.31 -15.22
C ILE A 274 -6.85 -26.24 -16.03
N ALA A 275 -7.35 -27.41 -16.43
CA ALA A 275 -6.62 -28.32 -17.31
C ALA A 275 -6.40 -27.66 -18.68
N ALA A 276 -5.16 -27.63 -19.16
CA ALA A 276 -4.79 -26.98 -20.41
C ALA A 276 -3.54 -27.64 -21.01
N PRO A 277 -3.50 -27.87 -22.35
CA PRO A 277 -2.33 -28.43 -23.02
C PRO A 277 -1.16 -27.45 -22.98
N GLU A 278 0.08 -27.97 -23.03
CA GLU A 278 1.30 -27.16 -23.07
C GLU A 278 1.36 -26.28 -24.31
N HIS A 279 0.95 -26.83 -25.45
CA HIS A 279 0.91 -26.15 -26.72
C HIS A 279 -0.53 -26.07 -27.26
N PRO A 280 -1.36 -25.17 -26.70
CA PRO A 280 -2.73 -25.01 -27.17
C PRO A 280 -2.76 -24.48 -28.60
N SER A 281 -3.77 -24.89 -29.36
CA SER A 281 -4.06 -24.34 -30.69
C SER A 281 -4.34 -22.83 -30.59
N PRO A 282 -4.23 -22.05 -31.66
CA PRO A 282 -4.55 -20.62 -31.67
C PRO A 282 -5.96 -20.29 -31.12
N ALA A 283 -6.93 -21.18 -31.41
CA ALA A 283 -8.30 -21.01 -30.90
C ALA A 283 -8.39 -21.23 -29.38
N GLU A 284 -7.70 -22.25 -28.85
CA GLU A 284 -7.60 -22.52 -27.42
C GLU A 284 -6.82 -21.42 -26.69
N GLN A 285 -5.73 -20.91 -27.31
CA GLN A 285 -5.00 -19.76 -26.76
C GLN A 285 -5.91 -18.54 -26.64
N ALA A 286 -6.71 -18.24 -27.67
CA ALA A 286 -7.64 -17.13 -27.65
C ALA A 286 -8.77 -17.33 -26.61
N ALA A 287 -9.23 -18.57 -26.41
CA ALA A 287 -10.21 -18.89 -25.37
C ALA A 287 -9.61 -18.79 -23.95
N LEU A 288 -8.40 -19.31 -23.74
CA LEU A 288 -7.67 -19.20 -22.47
C LEU A 288 -7.37 -17.75 -22.12
N ALA A 289 -6.94 -16.94 -23.09
CA ALA A 289 -6.69 -15.52 -22.91
C ALA A 289 -7.94 -14.78 -22.42
N LYS A 290 -9.12 -15.13 -22.94
CA LYS A 290 -10.40 -14.53 -22.51
C LYS A 290 -10.84 -14.97 -21.12
N THR A 291 -10.47 -16.16 -20.68
CA THR A 291 -10.94 -16.76 -19.42
C THR A 291 -9.95 -16.63 -18.28
N SER A 292 -8.66 -16.56 -18.55
CA SER A 292 -7.60 -16.59 -17.54
C SER A 292 -6.71 -15.35 -17.54
N CYS A 293 -6.72 -14.53 -18.58
CA CYS A 293 -5.92 -13.30 -18.61
C CYS A 293 -6.30 -12.36 -19.76
N ASP A 294 -6.01 -11.08 -19.60
CA ASP A 294 -5.94 -10.12 -20.69
C ASP A 294 -4.59 -10.27 -21.40
N ALA A 295 -4.58 -10.99 -22.51
CA ALA A 295 -3.37 -11.30 -23.28
C ALA A 295 -2.72 -10.08 -23.95
N SER A 296 -3.36 -8.90 -23.91
CA SER A 296 -2.90 -7.74 -24.69
C SER A 296 -1.63 -7.08 -24.12
N HIS A 297 -1.28 -7.30 -22.84
CA HIS A 297 -0.17 -6.63 -22.16
C HIS A 297 0.70 -7.52 -21.30
N SER A 298 0.36 -8.79 -21.10
CA SER A 298 1.10 -9.67 -20.22
C SER A 298 1.58 -10.92 -20.94
N VAL A 299 2.85 -10.95 -21.23
CA VAL A 299 3.55 -12.14 -21.76
C VAL A 299 3.46 -13.31 -20.77
N VAL A 300 3.34 -13.03 -19.47
CA VAL A 300 3.30 -14.03 -18.40
C VAL A 300 2.03 -14.87 -18.44
N CYS A 301 0.91 -14.26 -18.75
CA CYS A 301 -0.40 -14.87 -18.65
C CYS A 301 -0.62 -16.06 -19.58
N SER A 302 -0.29 -15.90 -20.86
CA SER A 302 -0.45 -16.95 -21.85
C SER A 302 0.57 -18.08 -21.70
N LEU A 303 1.68 -17.83 -20.99
CA LEU A 303 2.82 -18.76 -20.88
C LEU A 303 2.85 -19.54 -19.55
N ALA A 304 2.13 -19.10 -18.50
CA ALA A 304 2.11 -19.77 -17.21
C ALA A 304 1.39 -21.13 -17.32
N TRP A 305 2.18 -22.17 -17.51
CA TRP A 305 1.73 -23.56 -17.64
C TRP A 305 2.69 -24.48 -16.88
N PHE A 306 2.13 -25.49 -16.21
CA PHE A 306 2.91 -26.54 -15.55
C PHE A 306 2.09 -27.83 -15.47
N HIS A 307 2.64 -28.95 -15.91
CA HIS A 307 2.06 -30.30 -15.82
C HIS A 307 0.60 -30.42 -16.26
N GLY A 308 0.21 -29.77 -17.34
CA GLY A 308 -1.15 -29.84 -17.88
C GLY A 308 -2.13 -28.88 -17.25
N TYR A 309 -1.66 -27.88 -16.47
CA TYR A 309 -2.51 -26.91 -15.78
C TYR A 309 -2.10 -25.47 -16.04
N ARG A 310 -3.10 -24.60 -15.99
CA ARG A 310 -2.99 -23.13 -15.96
C ARG A 310 -3.85 -22.58 -14.84
N LEU A 311 -3.63 -21.31 -14.49
CA LEU A 311 -4.44 -20.62 -13.48
C LEU A 311 -5.74 -20.10 -14.11
N THR A 312 -6.81 -20.13 -13.31
CA THR A 312 -8.13 -19.62 -13.70
C THR A 312 -8.18 -18.10 -13.66
N ARG A 313 -9.17 -17.51 -14.34
CA ARG A 313 -9.47 -16.09 -14.25
C ARG A 313 -9.78 -15.67 -12.82
N ASP A 314 -10.45 -16.52 -12.05
CA ASP A 314 -10.81 -16.29 -10.65
C ASP A 314 -9.55 -16.11 -9.78
N PHE A 315 -8.54 -16.98 -9.95
CA PHE A 315 -7.25 -16.81 -9.29
C PHE A 315 -6.60 -15.46 -9.60
N TYR A 316 -6.50 -15.09 -10.88
CA TYR A 316 -5.90 -13.79 -11.25
C TYR A 316 -6.68 -12.61 -10.66
N LYS A 317 -8.00 -12.69 -10.57
CA LYS A 317 -8.82 -11.67 -9.92
C LYS A 317 -8.49 -11.54 -8.44
N GLY A 318 -8.29 -12.65 -7.73
CA GLY A 318 -7.86 -12.66 -6.33
C GLY A 318 -6.45 -12.09 -6.14
N ASP A 319 -5.48 -12.53 -6.96
CA ASP A 319 -4.09 -12.03 -6.94
C ASP A 319 -4.00 -10.52 -7.25
N ARG A 320 -4.79 -10.01 -8.19
CA ARG A 320 -4.91 -8.57 -8.43
C ARG A 320 -5.51 -7.84 -7.23
N SER A 321 -6.56 -8.41 -6.65
CA SER A 321 -7.32 -7.77 -5.55
C SER A 321 -6.53 -7.71 -4.24
N VAL A 322 -5.64 -8.68 -3.95
CA VAL A 322 -4.79 -8.59 -2.76
C VAL A 322 -3.81 -7.41 -2.84
N ARG A 323 -3.39 -7.03 -4.05
CA ARG A 323 -2.48 -5.89 -4.23
C ARG A 323 -3.16 -4.55 -3.99
N GLU A 324 -4.49 -4.47 -4.14
CA GLU A 324 -5.27 -3.32 -3.69
C GLU A 324 -5.32 -3.23 -2.15
N SER A 325 -5.22 -4.38 -1.47
CA SER A 325 -5.16 -4.41 0.00
C SER A 325 -3.82 -3.96 0.59
N GLY A 326 -2.76 -3.89 -0.21
CA GLY A 326 -1.40 -3.66 0.25
C GLY A 326 -0.72 -4.88 0.88
N PHE A 327 -1.41 -6.04 1.01
CA PHE A 327 -0.90 -7.28 1.63
C PHE A 327 -0.41 -8.31 0.60
N ASP A 328 0.33 -7.87 -0.38
CA ASP A 328 0.79 -8.68 -1.52
C ASP A 328 2.13 -9.38 -1.23
N ILE A 329 2.09 -10.70 -0.98
CA ILE A 329 1.01 -11.66 -0.99
C ILE A 329 0.98 -12.45 0.33
N THR A 330 -0.13 -13.07 0.63
CA THR A 330 -0.38 -13.82 1.88
C THR A 330 -1.26 -15.04 1.58
N PHE A 331 -1.36 -15.99 2.50
CA PHE A 331 -2.36 -17.07 2.44
C PHE A 331 -3.69 -16.71 3.12
N ARG A 332 -3.80 -15.50 3.67
CA ARG A 332 -5.00 -15.02 4.38
C ARG A 332 -6.30 -15.20 3.59
N PHE A 333 -6.26 -14.99 2.29
CA PHE A 333 -7.41 -15.08 1.40
C PHE A 333 -7.30 -16.30 0.46
N GLY A 334 -6.95 -17.45 1.03
CA GLY A 334 -6.61 -18.66 0.30
C GLY A 334 -5.17 -18.66 -0.23
N PRO A 335 -4.66 -19.81 -0.72
CA PRO A 335 -3.29 -19.94 -1.21
C PRO A 335 -2.94 -18.83 -2.23
N PHE A 336 -1.82 -18.15 -1.99
CA PHE A 336 -1.35 -17.03 -2.81
C PHE A 336 -2.40 -15.93 -3.03
N SER A 337 -3.33 -15.77 -2.08
CA SER A 337 -4.42 -14.76 -2.11
C SER A 337 -5.40 -14.89 -3.27
N GLY A 338 -5.51 -16.08 -3.88
CA GLY A 338 -6.33 -16.29 -5.09
C GLY A 338 -7.83 -16.05 -4.90
N SER A 339 -8.32 -15.91 -3.66
CA SER A 339 -9.73 -15.64 -3.34
C SER A 339 -9.98 -14.27 -2.70
N THR A 340 -9.03 -13.34 -2.72
CA THR A 340 -9.16 -12.03 -2.02
C THR A 340 -10.49 -11.33 -2.28
N HIS A 341 -10.94 -11.33 -3.53
CA HIS A 341 -12.20 -10.68 -3.95
C HIS A 341 -13.48 -11.40 -3.44
N HIS A 342 -13.34 -12.54 -2.78
CA HIS A 342 -14.45 -13.25 -2.13
C HIS A 342 -14.68 -12.80 -0.68
N PHE A 343 -13.79 -11.98 -0.10
CA PHE A 343 -13.85 -11.67 1.32
C PHE A 343 -14.33 -10.25 1.62
N ALA A 344 -15.32 -10.13 2.54
CA ALA A 344 -15.50 -8.91 3.31
C ALA A 344 -14.32 -8.79 4.27
N ALA A 345 -13.34 -7.96 3.92
CA ALA A 345 -12.07 -7.87 4.65
C ALA A 345 -12.21 -6.97 5.88
N LEU A 346 -11.79 -7.47 7.04
CA LEU A 346 -11.83 -6.74 8.31
C LEU A 346 -11.08 -5.39 8.23
N GLY A 347 -9.85 -5.41 7.68
CA GLY A 347 -9.02 -4.22 7.58
C GLY A 347 -9.72 -3.11 6.79
N LEU A 348 -10.21 -3.42 5.59
CA LEU A 348 -10.93 -2.46 4.73
C LEU A 348 -12.14 -1.86 5.44
N ASN A 349 -13.00 -2.71 6.01
CA ASN A 349 -14.24 -2.24 6.62
C ASN A 349 -14.00 -1.45 7.92
N SER A 350 -12.94 -1.76 8.66
CA SER A 350 -12.50 -0.95 9.81
C SER A 350 -12.01 0.44 9.36
N LEU A 351 -11.23 0.50 8.28
CA LEU A 351 -10.76 1.77 7.72
C LEU A 351 -11.91 2.62 7.18
N LEU A 352 -12.91 2.02 6.53
CA LEU A 352 -14.10 2.73 6.05
C LEU A 352 -14.96 3.25 7.22
N TYR A 353 -15.08 2.51 8.32
CA TYR A 353 -15.70 3.02 9.53
C TYR A 353 -15.00 4.30 10.04
N LYS A 354 -13.65 4.26 10.12
CA LYS A 354 -12.89 5.45 10.50
C LYS A 354 -13.07 6.58 9.50
N TYR A 355 -13.08 6.27 8.22
CA TYR A 355 -13.30 7.24 7.15
C TYR A 355 -14.60 8.01 7.34
N GLU A 356 -15.69 7.28 7.61
CA GLU A 356 -17.02 7.85 7.89
C GLU A 356 -17.02 8.71 9.17
N ARG A 357 -16.28 8.30 10.20
CA ARG A 357 -16.06 9.11 11.42
C ARG A 357 -15.27 10.39 11.12
N ASP A 358 -14.19 10.28 10.34
CA ASP A 358 -13.39 11.45 9.93
C ASP A 358 -14.24 12.43 9.08
N LEU A 359 -15.07 11.92 8.16
CA LEU A 359 -16.00 12.75 7.38
C LEU A 359 -17.04 13.44 8.27
N ALA A 360 -17.56 12.77 9.30
CA ALA A 360 -18.46 13.39 10.27
C ALA A 360 -17.79 14.55 11.01
N ASP A 361 -16.58 14.35 11.51
CA ASP A 361 -15.80 15.37 12.19
C ASP A 361 -15.50 16.56 11.26
N ILE A 362 -15.03 16.28 10.04
CA ILE A 362 -14.73 17.32 9.05
C ILE A 362 -16.01 18.12 8.72
N ALA A 363 -17.14 17.46 8.49
CA ALA A 363 -18.42 18.11 8.21
C ALA A 363 -18.84 19.04 9.37
N ALA A 364 -18.66 18.62 10.62
CA ALA A 364 -18.90 19.47 11.79
C ALA A 364 -17.97 20.70 11.82
N MET A 365 -16.68 20.52 11.53
CA MET A 365 -15.68 21.59 11.51
C MET A 365 -15.95 22.63 10.41
N ILE A 366 -16.52 22.23 9.29
CA ILE A 366 -16.89 23.13 8.19
C ILE A 366 -18.33 23.68 8.30
N ASN A 367 -19.00 23.46 9.45
CA ASN A 367 -20.36 23.89 9.76
C ASN A 367 -21.46 23.21 8.92
N GLN A 368 -21.35 21.92 8.67
CA GLN A 368 -22.35 21.09 7.98
C GLN A 368 -22.92 20.02 8.95
N PRO A 369 -23.68 20.38 9.97
CA PRO A 369 -24.11 19.46 11.03
C PRO A 369 -25.05 18.36 10.53
N ALA A 370 -25.85 18.61 9.49
CA ALA A 370 -26.72 17.59 8.89
C ALA A 370 -25.89 16.47 8.21
N GLU A 371 -24.84 16.84 7.48
CA GLU A 371 -23.92 15.85 6.88
C GLU A 371 -23.14 15.10 7.97
N ALA A 372 -22.69 15.80 9.01
CA ALA A 372 -22.03 15.16 10.16
C ALA A 372 -22.92 14.09 10.82
N ALA A 373 -24.22 14.38 11.00
CA ALA A 373 -25.17 13.41 11.52
C ALA A 373 -25.37 12.21 10.59
N GLN A 374 -25.41 12.44 9.27
CA GLN A 374 -25.53 11.38 8.27
C GLN A 374 -24.30 10.45 8.29
N TRP A 375 -23.08 11.00 8.29
CA TRP A 375 -21.85 10.22 8.35
C TRP A 375 -21.73 9.40 9.65
N ASN A 376 -22.13 9.97 10.79
CA ASN A 376 -22.18 9.23 12.05
C ASN A 376 -23.15 8.05 11.96
N LYS A 377 -24.29 8.21 11.29
CA LYS A 377 -25.24 7.12 11.05
C LYS A 377 -24.63 6.03 10.16
N GLU A 378 -23.93 6.40 9.09
CA GLU A 378 -23.29 5.45 8.18
C GLU A 378 -22.20 4.65 8.90
N ALA A 379 -21.37 5.31 9.70
CA ALA A 379 -20.37 4.64 10.55
C ALA A 379 -21.03 3.63 11.51
N GLU A 380 -22.14 3.99 12.17
CA GLU A 380 -22.86 3.10 13.07
C GLU A 380 -23.49 1.91 12.32
N ASP A 381 -24.04 2.15 11.13
CA ASP A 381 -24.59 1.10 10.28
C ASP A 381 -23.49 0.11 9.88
N ARG A 382 -22.30 0.61 9.49
CA ARG A 382 -21.12 -0.23 9.19
C ARG A 382 -20.66 -1.00 10.42
N ARG A 383 -20.55 -0.36 11.59
CA ARG A 383 -20.16 -1.02 12.84
C ARG A 383 -21.08 -2.21 13.16
N ARG A 384 -22.41 -2.05 12.95
CA ARG A 384 -23.37 -3.15 13.15
C ARG A 384 -23.12 -4.30 12.18
N LEU A 385 -22.82 -4.01 10.91
CA LEU A 385 -22.54 -5.04 9.91
C LEU A 385 -21.18 -5.75 10.20
N ILE A 386 -20.15 -5.02 10.59
CA ILE A 386 -18.87 -5.59 11.03
C ILE A 386 -19.08 -6.54 12.21
N ASN A 387 -19.84 -6.12 13.23
CA ASN A 387 -20.15 -6.97 14.37
C ASN A 387 -20.97 -8.20 13.99
N LYS A 388 -21.87 -8.08 13.02
CA LYS A 388 -22.71 -9.19 12.57
C LYS A 388 -21.91 -10.27 11.81
N TYR A 389 -21.00 -9.85 10.93
CA TYR A 389 -20.33 -10.76 10.00
C TYR A 389 -18.90 -11.10 10.39
N LEU A 390 -18.16 -10.16 11.01
CA LEU A 390 -16.73 -10.29 11.24
C LEU A 390 -16.37 -10.59 12.70
N TRP A 391 -17.19 -10.20 13.69
CA TRP A 391 -16.94 -10.50 15.09
C TRP A 391 -17.31 -11.96 15.42
N ASN A 392 -16.39 -12.68 16.05
CA ASN A 392 -16.63 -14.04 16.57
C ASN A 392 -16.62 -14.01 18.11
N PRO A 393 -17.80 -14.04 18.76
CA PRO A 393 -17.85 -13.95 20.23
C PRO A 393 -17.28 -15.20 20.93
N GLY A 394 -17.30 -16.36 20.25
CA GLY A 394 -16.75 -17.60 20.79
C GLY A 394 -15.23 -17.63 20.79
N LYS A 395 -14.60 -16.94 19.83
CA LYS A 395 -13.14 -16.78 19.72
C LYS A 395 -12.62 -15.47 20.31
N GLY A 396 -13.50 -14.52 20.63
CA GLY A 396 -13.13 -13.20 21.13
C GLY A 396 -12.29 -12.35 20.16
N MET A 397 -12.44 -12.57 18.86
CA MET A 397 -11.66 -11.91 17.80
C MET A 397 -12.51 -11.61 16.58
N PHE A 398 -12.03 -10.70 15.74
CA PHE A 398 -12.58 -10.43 14.41
C PHE A 398 -11.87 -11.28 13.36
N PHE A 399 -12.63 -11.72 12.35
CA PHE A 399 -12.15 -12.46 11.19
C PHE A 399 -12.74 -11.90 9.90
N ASP A 400 -12.07 -12.15 8.78
CA ASP A 400 -12.64 -11.88 7.46
C ASP A 400 -13.82 -12.84 7.18
N TYR A 401 -14.75 -12.43 6.34
CA TYR A 401 -15.93 -13.21 6.00
C TYR A 401 -15.95 -13.55 4.51
N ASP A 402 -15.91 -14.83 4.19
CA ASP A 402 -16.03 -15.33 2.82
C ASP A 402 -17.50 -15.33 2.39
N VAL A 403 -17.82 -14.52 1.38
CA VAL A 403 -19.19 -14.36 0.86
C VAL A 403 -19.62 -15.49 -0.08
N ILE A 404 -18.70 -16.35 -0.50
CA ILE A 404 -19.01 -17.54 -1.33
C ILE A 404 -19.45 -18.70 -0.44
N THR A 405 -18.68 -18.96 0.61
CA THR A 405 -18.99 -20.03 1.57
C THR A 405 -19.96 -19.59 2.67
N ASN A 406 -20.16 -18.28 2.83
CA ASN A 406 -20.93 -17.65 3.91
C ASN A 406 -20.40 -18.01 5.31
N GLN A 407 -19.07 -18.04 5.45
CA GLN A 407 -18.39 -18.36 6.70
C GLN A 407 -17.30 -17.35 7.05
N GLN A 408 -17.02 -17.21 8.33
CA GLN A 408 -15.82 -16.51 8.78
C GLN A 408 -14.58 -17.34 8.48
N SER A 409 -13.50 -16.65 8.07
CA SER A 409 -12.17 -17.25 8.06
C SER A 409 -11.75 -17.62 9.49
N ASP A 410 -10.81 -18.53 9.62
CA ASP A 410 -10.13 -18.84 10.88
C ASP A 410 -8.69 -18.30 10.92
N TYR A 411 -8.30 -17.54 9.89
CA TYR A 411 -6.95 -17.01 9.73
C TYR A 411 -6.70 -15.82 10.66
N VAL A 412 -5.88 -16.01 11.68
CA VAL A 412 -5.51 -14.94 12.63
C VAL A 412 -4.48 -14.04 11.99
N TYR A 413 -4.81 -12.75 11.86
CA TYR A 413 -4.03 -11.75 11.13
C TYR A 413 -3.98 -10.43 11.91
N ALA A 414 -2.88 -9.70 11.85
CA ALA A 414 -2.67 -8.47 12.64
C ALA A 414 -3.70 -7.36 12.41
N THR A 415 -4.53 -7.45 11.37
CA THR A 415 -5.67 -6.55 11.20
C THR A 415 -6.74 -6.67 12.28
N ILE A 416 -6.66 -7.64 13.20
CA ILE A 416 -7.52 -7.69 14.41
C ILE A 416 -7.35 -6.45 15.30
N PHE A 417 -6.23 -5.71 15.18
CA PHE A 417 -6.00 -4.45 15.90
C PHE A 417 -6.59 -3.22 15.19
N TYR A 418 -7.03 -3.32 13.93
CA TYR A 418 -7.65 -2.20 13.22
C TYR A 418 -8.93 -1.70 13.91
N PRO A 419 -9.84 -2.54 14.44
CA PRO A 419 -10.98 -2.08 15.22
C PRO A 419 -10.60 -1.25 16.46
N LEU A 420 -9.44 -1.50 17.07
CA LEU A 420 -8.92 -0.69 18.16
C LEU A 420 -8.44 0.67 17.65
N TRP A 421 -7.59 0.64 16.62
CA TRP A 421 -7.04 1.86 16.02
C TRP A 421 -8.12 2.82 15.52
N THR A 422 -9.17 2.29 14.92
CA THR A 422 -10.29 3.06 14.36
C THR A 422 -11.33 3.49 15.39
N GLY A 423 -11.28 2.96 16.63
CA GLY A 423 -12.29 3.20 17.67
C GLY A 423 -13.61 2.46 17.41
N LEU A 424 -13.60 1.43 16.57
CA LEU A 424 -14.77 0.62 16.24
C LEU A 424 -15.13 -0.36 17.34
N ALA A 425 -14.12 -0.98 18.00
CA ALA A 425 -14.34 -2.01 19.00
C ALA A 425 -15.06 -1.46 20.24
N THR A 426 -15.91 -2.28 20.88
CA THR A 426 -16.37 -1.95 22.24
C THR A 426 -15.25 -2.19 23.25
N PRO A 427 -15.33 -1.62 24.48
CA PRO A 427 -14.34 -1.91 25.51
C PRO A 427 -14.15 -3.41 25.79
N GLU A 428 -15.24 -4.19 25.75
CA GLU A 428 -15.20 -5.65 25.95
C GLU A 428 -14.51 -6.36 24.79
N GLN A 429 -14.76 -5.93 23.56
CA GLN A 429 -14.06 -6.45 22.37
C GLN A 429 -12.58 -6.09 22.41
N ALA A 430 -12.25 -4.86 22.77
CA ALA A 430 -10.87 -4.41 22.89
C ALA A 430 -10.10 -5.25 23.92
N LYS A 431 -10.71 -5.50 25.09
CA LYS A 431 -10.12 -6.37 26.12
C LYS A 431 -9.93 -7.81 25.63
N ALA A 432 -10.87 -8.34 24.87
CA ALA A 432 -10.75 -9.67 24.28
C ALA A 432 -9.59 -9.71 23.26
N ILE A 433 -9.48 -8.71 22.39
CA ILE A 433 -8.38 -8.62 21.39
C ILE A 433 -7.03 -8.49 22.10
N ASP A 434 -6.92 -7.65 23.12
CA ASP A 434 -5.72 -7.49 23.92
C ASP A 434 -5.26 -8.82 24.54
N SER A 435 -6.19 -9.61 25.10
CA SER A 435 -5.88 -10.95 25.64
C SER A 435 -5.34 -11.94 24.61
N HIS A 436 -5.49 -11.66 23.31
CA HIS A 436 -4.97 -12.46 22.19
C HIS A 436 -3.67 -11.88 21.58
N LEU A 437 -3.15 -10.77 22.11
CA LEU A 437 -1.92 -10.14 21.62
C LEU A 437 -0.77 -11.15 21.50
N GLY A 438 -0.60 -12.02 22.49
CA GLY A 438 0.47 -13.04 22.53
C GLY A 438 0.46 -14.04 21.37
N LEU A 439 -0.62 -14.14 20.58
CA LEU A 439 -0.62 -14.96 19.37
C LEU A 439 0.32 -14.41 18.29
N LEU A 440 0.39 -13.09 18.18
CA LEU A 440 1.13 -12.37 17.14
C LEU A 440 2.39 -11.68 17.68
N ASP A 441 2.47 -11.46 19.00
CA ASP A 441 3.59 -10.82 19.66
C ASP A 441 4.84 -11.70 19.61
N LYS A 442 5.96 -11.14 19.13
CA LYS A 442 7.24 -11.82 18.93
C LYS A 442 8.38 -10.94 19.47
N PRO A 443 9.56 -11.50 19.76
CA PRO A 443 10.68 -10.73 20.32
C PRO A 443 11.09 -9.50 19.52
N GLY A 444 10.79 -9.45 18.24
CA GLY A 444 11.14 -8.35 17.34
C GLY A 444 9.98 -7.45 16.94
N GLY A 445 8.81 -7.60 17.55
CA GLY A 445 7.58 -6.87 17.26
C GLY A 445 6.44 -7.79 16.81
N LEU A 446 5.36 -7.20 16.30
CA LEU A 446 4.16 -7.92 15.94
C LEU A 446 4.32 -8.65 14.59
N ALA A 447 4.09 -9.96 14.60
CA ALA A 447 3.99 -10.76 13.37
C ALA A 447 2.72 -10.44 12.60
N THR A 448 2.76 -10.58 11.28
CA THR A 448 1.63 -10.30 10.39
C THR A 448 0.48 -11.31 10.57
N SER A 449 0.82 -12.58 10.76
CA SER A 449 -0.15 -13.66 10.98
C SER A 449 0.44 -14.73 11.92
N THR A 450 -0.36 -15.73 12.27
CA THR A 450 0.09 -16.90 13.03
C THR A 450 0.57 -18.04 12.13
N TYR A 451 0.50 -17.89 10.81
CA TYR A 451 0.80 -18.94 9.84
C TYR A 451 2.04 -18.60 9.02
N ASP A 452 3.04 -19.49 9.01
CA ASP A 452 4.22 -19.39 8.13
C ASP A 452 3.89 -20.02 6.77
N SER A 453 3.58 -19.17 5.80
CA SER A 453 3.35 -19.57 4.41
C SER A 453 4.61 -19.48 3.54
N GLY A 454 5.70 -18.93 4.05
CA GLY A 454 6.87 -18.52 3.29
C GLY A 454 6.66 -17.25 2.46
N LEU A 455 5.48 -16.60 2.56
CA LEU A 455 5.16 -15.36 1.86
C LEU A 455 5.39 -14.14 2.76
N GLN A 456 5.66 -12.99 2.13
CA GLN A 456 6.14 -11.79 2.85
C GLN A 456 5.09 -11.15 3.79
N TRP A 457 3.80 -11.41 3.59
CA TRP A 457 2.73 -10.87 4.43
C TRP A 457 2.12 -11.94 5.35
N ASP A 458 2.95 -12.88 5.81
CA ASP A 458 2.64 -13.87 6.83
C ASP A 458 3.79 -13.99 7.83
N LEU A 459 3.68 -14.87 8.82
CA LEU A 459 4.78 -15.21 9.75
C LEU A 459 6.00 -15.69 8.91
N PRO A 460 7.24 -15.35 9.25
CA PRO A 460 7.68 -14.65 10.47
C PRO A 460 7.84 -13.14 10.31
N PHE A 461 7.21 -12.52 9.32
CA PHE A 461 7.46 -11.12 8.98
C PHE A 461 6.56 -10.18 9.77
N GLY A 462 7.17 -9.09 10.26
CA GLY A 462 6.52 -7.93 10.86
C GLY A 462 6.75 -6.67 10.02
N TRP A 463 5.70 -5.87 9.91
CA TRP A 463 5.62 -4.69 9.07
C TRP A 463 5.28 -3.46 9.89
N ALA A 464 5.92 -2.36 9.60
CA ALA A 464 5.74 -1.10 10.32
C ALA A 464 4.27 -0.65 10.41
N PRO A 465 3.45 -0.67 9.34
CA PRO A 465 2.04 -0.31 9.41
C PRO A 465 1.24 -1.09 10.45
N LEU A 466 1.41 -2.42 10.49
CA LEU A 466 0.64 -3.28 11.39
C LEU A 466 1.06 -3.11 12.86
N ASN A 467 2.37 -2.95 13.08
CA ASN A 467 2.91 -2.64 14.40
C ASN A 467 2.39 -1.29 14.92
N TRP A 468 2.34 -0.26 14.07
CA TRP A 468 1.80 1.05 14.43
C TRP A 468 0.31 0.98 14.76
N PHE A 469 -0.51 0.37 13.90
CA PHE A 469 -1.95 0.24 14.17
C PHE A 469 -2.25 -0.54 15.45
N ALA A 470 -1.42 -1.54 15.78
CA ALA A 470 -1.57 -2.26 17.05
C ALA A 470 -1.18 -1.38 18.23
N ALA A 471 0.01 -0.77 18.24
CA ALA A 471 0.50 0.04 19.36
C ALA A 471 -0.42 1.25 19.64
N ASP A 472 -0.76 2.05 18.61
CA ASP A 472 -1.65 3.20 18.75
C ASP A 472 -3.10 2.77 19.08
N GLY A 473 -3.56 1.64 18.52
CA GLY A 473 -4.87 1.07 18.83
C GLY A 473 -4.98 0.63 20.28
N LEU A 474 -4.01 -0.10 20.80
CA LEU A 474 -3.95 -0.51 22.23
C LEU A 474 -3.92 0.70 23.17
N LEU A 475 -3.12 1.70 22.81
CA LEU A 475 -3.03 2.94 23.61
C LEU A 475 -4.37 3.67 23.71
N LYS A 476 -5.15 3.74 22.62
CA LYS A 476 -6.49 4.36 22.58
C LYS A 476 -7.49 3.71 23.56
N TYR A 477 -7.29 2.45 23.89
CA TYR A 477 -8.12 1.70 24.85
C TYR A 477 -7.44 1.57 26.22
N ALA A 478 -6.40 2.37 26.49
CA ALA A 478 -5.66 2.41 27.74
C ALA A 478 -4.91 1.10 28.11
N PHE A 479 -4.62 0.24 27.14
CA PHE A 479 -3.70 -0.91 27.28
C PHE A 479 -2.26 -0.42 27.11
N THR A 480 -1.85 0.49 27.99
CA THR A 480 -0.60 1.27 27.87
C THR A 480 0.64 0.38 27.93
N GLU A 481 0.66 -0.64 28.78
CA GLU A 481 1.81 -1.55 28.93
C GLU A 481 2.01 -2.37 27.65
N ASP A 482 0.95 -2.92 27.08
CA ASP A 482 0.99 -3.72 25.86
C ASP A 482 1.35 -2.86 24.65
N ALA A 483 0.78 -1.65 24.55
CA ALA A 483 1.15 -0.67 23.51
C ALA A 483 2.65 -0.34 23.55
N ARG A 484 3.18 -0.07 24.75
CA ARG A 484 4.61 0.22 24.95
C ARG A 484 5.50 -0.99 24.65
N ARG A 485 5.05 -2.21 24.99
CA ARG A 485 5.79 -3.45 24.67
C ARG A 485 5.94 -3.61 23.16
N VAL A 486 4.84 -3.59 22.40
CA VAL A 486 4.87 -3.70 20.93
C VAL A 486 5.77 -2.61 20.32
N ALA A 487 5.63 -1.37 20.78
CA ALA A 487 6.48 -0.28 20.29
C ALA A 487 7.97 -0.50 20.62
N THR A 488 8.29 -0.95 21.83
CA THR A 488 9.68 -1.19 22.28
C THR A 488 10.33 -2.32 21.47
N GLU A 489 9.64 -3.44 21.29
CA GLU A 489 10.17 -4.60 20.57
C GLU A 489 10.47 -4.26 19.11
N PHE A 490 9.54 -3.57 18.46
CA PHE A 490 9.72 -3.21 17.05
C PHE A 490 10.78 -2.11 16.84
N THR A 491 10.81 -1.05 17.68
CA THR A 491 11.85 -0.01 17.59
C THR A 491 13.22 -0.57 17.94
N HIS A 492 13.32 -1.50 18.89
CA HIS A 492 14.57 -2.21 19.19
C HIS A 492 15.10 -2.98 17.98
N THR A 493 14.23 -3.72 17.29
CA THR A 493 14.58 -4.47 16.06
C THR A 493 15.10 -3.54 14.96
N ILE A 494 14.40 -2.43 14.72
CA ILE A 494 14.82 -1.44 13.72
C ILE A 494 16.19 -0.85 14.10
N ARG A 495 16.37 -0.45 15.34
CA ARG A 495 17.62 0.15 15.85
C ARG A 495 18.79 -0.81 15.77
N ALA A 496 18.62 -2.04 16.25
CA ALA A 496 19.68 -3.06 16.21
C ALA A 496 20.11 -3.42 14.77
N SER A 497 19.13 -3.50 13.85
CA SER A 497 19.41 -3.67 12.42
C SER A 497 20.16 -2.46 11.84
N TYR A 498 19.71 -1.24 12.18
CA TYR A 498 20.35 -0.01 11.72
C TYR A 498 21.80 0.12 12.21
N GLU A 499 22.08 -0.16 13.48
CA GLU A 499 23.43 -0.12 14.06
C GLU A 499 24.38 -1.11 13.36
N LYS A 500 23.87 -2.24 12.89
CA LYS A 500 24.63 -3.26 12.18
C LYS A 500 24.84 -2.95 10.70
N GLU A 501 23.80 -2.41 10.02
CA GLU A 501 23.72 -2.35 8.57
C GLU A 501 23.74 -0.91 8.02
N GLY A 502 23.54 0.09 8.89
CA GLY A 502 23.55 1.51 8.54
C GLY A 502 22.36 1.95 7.66
N THR A 503 21.29 1.16 7.65
CA THR A 503 20.06 1.46 6.89
C THR A 503 18.83 0.87 7.56
N ILE A 504 17.66 1.40 7.23
CA ILE A 504 16.36 0.91 7.70
C ILE A 504 15.70 0.11 6.57
N HIS A 505 15.07 -1.00 6.91
CA HIS A 505 14.48 -1.93 5.97
C HIS A 505 12.95 -1.83 5.90
N GLU A 506 12.39 -2.36 4.83
CA GLU A 506 10.95 -2.40 4.57
C GLU A 506 10.21 -3.25 5.61
N LYS A 507 10.77 -4.40 5.97
CA LYS A 507 10.22 -5.40 6.90
C LYS A 507 11.31 -6.17 7.63
N TYR A 508 10.91 -6.86 8.68
CA TYR A 508 11.82 -7.66 9.50
C TYR A 508 11.22 -9.04 9.79
N ASN A 509 12.09 -10.04 9.95
CA ASN A 509 11.71 -11.27 10.62
C ASN A 509 11.61 -10.99 12.12
N VAL A 510 10.42 -10.92 12.67
CA VAL A 510 10.18 -10.53 14.08
C VAL A 510 10.46 -11.64 15.09
N GLU A 511 10.62 -12.89 14.65
CA GLU A 511 11.07 -13.96 15.52
C GLU A 511 12.57 -13.86 15.83
N THR A 512 13.37 -13.39 14.88
CA THR A 512 14.83 -13.32 14.98
C THR A 512 15.38 -11.89 15.06
N GLY A 513 14.56 -10.88 14.83
CA GLY A 513 14.99 -9.47 14.73
C GLY A 513 15.84 -9.17 13.48
N SER A 514 15.81 -10.02 12.47
CA SER A 514 16.69 -9.92 11.30
C SER A 514 16.03 -9.18 10.13
N SER A 515 16.79 -8.31 9.47
CA SER A 515 16.46 -7.72 8.17
C SER A 515 16.77 -8.66 6.99
N ASN A 516 17.59 -9.69 7.22
CA ASN A 516 17.93 -10.69 6.20
C ASN A 516 16.76 -11.67 6.05
N VAL A 517 15.86 -11.35 5.14
CA VAL A 517 14.64 -12.11 4.86
C VAL A 517 14.80 -12.84 3.53
N GLN A 518 14.61 -14.16 3.56
CA GLN A 518 14.52 -14.98 2.35
C GLN A 518 13.04 -15.17 2.02
N LEU A 519 12.65 -14.81 0.82
CA LEU A 519 11.26 -14.81 0.37
C LEU A 519 11.09 -15.73 -0.84
N ILE A 520 9.98 -16.46 -0.85
CA ILE A 520 9.49 -17.14 -2.05
C ILE A 520 9.21 -16.06 -3.11
N ALA A 521 9.36 -16.38 -4.38
CA ALA A 521 9.16 -15.47 -5.52
C ALA A 521 10.22 -14.34 -5.67
N GLY A 522 11.36 -14.42 -5.00
CA GLY A 522 12.51 -13.53 -5.26
C GLY A 522 12.35 -12.08 -4.83
N TYR A 523 11.36 -11.75 -3.99
CA TYR A 523 11.22 -10.43 -3.39
C TYR A 523 12.44 -10.09 -2.54
N LYS A 524 13.00 -8.90 -2.73
CA LYS A 524 14.13 -8.39 -1.95
C LYS A 524 13.61 -7.43 -0.89
N ASN A 525 14.20 -7.48 0.31
CA ASN A 525 13.94 -6.47 1.33
C ASN A 525 14.47 -5.11 0.86
N VAL A 526 13.61 -4.11 0.79
CA VAL A 526 13.96 -2.78 0.31
C VAL A 526 14.57 -1.97 1.46
N ILE A 527 15.61 -1.19 1.14
CA ILE A 527 16.34 -0.36 2.11
C ILE A 527 15.90 1.11 2.06
N GLY A 528 16.11 1.83 3.17
CA GLY A 528 15.75 3.25 3.31
C GLY A 528 14.23 3.44 3.21
N PHE A 529 13.44 2.62 3.92
CA PHE A 529 12.02 2.52 3.66
C PHE A 529 11.20 3.56 4.45
N GLY A 530 10.43 4.38 3.74
CA GLY A 530 9.75 5.56 4.27
C GLY A 530 8.76 5.30 5.39
N TRP A 531 7.87 4.28 5.27
CA TRP A 531 6.93 3.99 6.35
C TRP A 531 7.61 3.44 7.61
N THR A 532 8.71 2.66 7.47
CA THR A 532 9.46 2.18 8.62
C THR A 532 10.17 3.33 9.33
N ASN A 533 10.75 4.27 8.56
CA ASN A 533 11.31 5.51 9.10
C ASN A 533 10.26 6.27 9.93
N ALA A 534 9.07 6.48 9.36
CA ALA A 534 7.98 7.20 9.99
C ALA A 534 7.47 6.52 11.26
N VAL A 535 7.18 5.22 11.17
CA VAL A 535 6.65 4.44 12.30
C VAL A 535 7.66 4.35 13.44
N TYR A 536 8.96 4.25 13.13
CA TYR A 536 10.00 4.33 14.15
C TYR A 536 9.90 5.64 14.95
N VAL A 537 9.81 6.77 14.28
CA VAL A 537 9.69 8.09 14.92
C VAL A 537 8.40 8.21 15.74
N GLU A 538 7.27 7.74 15.20
CA GLU A 538 5.98 7.75 15.91
C GLU A 538 6.00 6.87 17.16
N MET A 539 6.62 5.68 17.10
CA MET A 539 6.75 4.78 18.24
C MET A 539 7.70 5.33 19.31
N GLU A 540 8.84 5.92 18.92
CA GLU A 540 9.73 6.59 19.87
C GLU A 540 9.00 7.76 20.59
N HIS A 541 8.16 8.49 19.87
CA HIS A 541 7.33 9.54 20.48
C HIS A 541 6.32 8.95 21.48
N LEU A 542 5.63 7.86 21.13
CA LEU A 542 4.74 7.13 22.04
C LEU A 542 5.48 6.66 23.31
N LEU A 543 6.69 6.12 23.16
CA LEU A 543 7.51 5.62 24.28
C LEU A 543 7.99 6.74 25.19
N ASN A 544 8.22 7.94 24.67
CA ASN A 544 8.64 9.12 25.45
C ASN A 544 7.50 9.84 26.16
N GLY A 545 6.25 9.38 26.01
CA GLY A 545 5.10 9.88 26.77
C GLY A 545 4.54 11.22 26.27
N HIS A 546 4.67 11.49 25.00
CA HIS A 546 4.17 12.72 24.35
C HIS A 546 2.94 12.43 23.49
#